data_0ce2ccd16499c7a0d8f53fdf3c4de8dc
#
_entry.id   0ce2ccd16499c7a0d8f53fdf3c4de8dc
#
_cell.length_a   1.000
_cell.length_b   1.000
_cell.length_c   1.000
_cell.angle_alpha   90.00
_cell.angle_beta   90.00
_cell.angle_gamma   90.00
#
_symmetry.space_group_name_H-M   'P 1'
#
loop_
_entity.id
_entity.type
_entity.pdbx_description
1 polymer ?
#
loop_
_entity_poly.entity_id
_entity_poly.type
_entity_poly.pdbx_seq_one_letter_code
_entity_poly.pdbx_strand_id
1 'polypeptide(L)'
;MKKITAIFFLVLSIIITLPVFAFNVDVANVCFSPYGGCSEAIVNQIDNAKSEILIQAYSFTSAPIAKALVNAHKKGIHVEIILDKSNKSEKYSAGDFTAHMGVNTYIDSKHAIAHNKIIIIDKETVITGSFNFTKAAEEKNAEN
;
A
#
# COMPACT_ATOMS: atom_id res chain seq x y z
N MET A 1 -66.95 -29.26 32.46
CA MET A 1 -65.78 -29.73 31.76
C MET A 1 -65.32 -28.60 30.85
N LYS A 2 -64.19 -27.88 31.18
CA LYS A 2 -63.64 -26.78 30.38
C LYS A 2 -62.58 -27.35 29.44
N LYS A 3 -62.80 -27.20 28.13
CA LYS A 3 -61.84 -27.61 27.11
C LYS A 3 -60.72 -26.56 27.06
N ILE A 4 -59.50 -26.97 27.39
CA ILE A 4 -58.30 -26.17 27.23
C ILE A 4 -57.82 -26.36 25.80
N THR A 5 -57.95 -25.31 24.97
CA THR A 5 -57.43 -25.29 23.60
C THR A 5 -55.98 -24.80 23.69
N ALA A 6 -55.01 -25.73 23.49
CA ALA A 6 -53.60 -25.38 23.40
C ALA A 6 -53.32 -24.78 21.99
N ILE A 7 -52.93 -23.50 21.97
CA ILE A 7 -52.49 -22.82 20.77
C ILE A 7 -50.97 -23.06 20.65
N PHE A 8 -50.60 -23.88 19.67
CA PHE A 8 -49.18 -24.08 19.28
C PHE A 8 -48.74 -22.88 18.45
N PHE A 9 -47.88 -22.03 19.00
CA PHE A 9 -47.17 -21.02 18.24
C PHE A 9 -45.97 -21.68 17.50
N LEU A 10 -46.11 -21.88 16.21
CA LEU A 10 -44.99 -22.28 15.33
C LEU A 10 -44.15 -21.03 15.06
N VAL A 11 -43.04 -20.86 15.76
CA VAL A 11 -42.06 -19.82 15.45
C VAL A 11 -41.22 -20.29 14.26
N LEU A 12 -41.57 -19.85 13.07
CA LEU A 12 -40.78 -20.06 11.87
C LEU A 12 -39.59 -19.09 11.90
N SER A 13 -38.44 -19.56 12.38
CA SER A 13 -37.20 -18.81 12.31
C SER A 13 -36.70 -18.82 10.86
N ILE A 14 -36.94 -17.72 10.15
CA ILE A 14 -36.36 -17.48 8.83
C ILE A 14 -34.87 -17.16 9.05
N ILE A 15 -34.00 -18.13 8.83
CA ILE A 15 -32.54 -17.92 8.78
C ILE A 15 -32.25 -17.21 7.44
N ILE A 16 -32.10 -15.89 7.48
CA ILE A 16 -31.62 -15.12 6.35
C ILE A 16 -30.11 -15.35 6.27
N THR A 17 -29.70 -16.27 5.39
CA THR A 17 -28.29 -16.41 5.05
C THR A 17 -27.91 -15.25 4.13
N LEU A 18 -27.25 -14.23 4.68
CA LEU A 18 -26.63 -13.20 3.84
C LEU A 18 -25.50 -13.85 3.05
N PRO A 19 -25.40 -13.62 1.73
CA PRO A 19 -24.28 -14.12 0.95
C PRO A 19 -23.00 -13.48 1.50
N VAL A 20 -22.08 -14.33 1.97
CA VAL A 20 -20.71 -13.90 2.29
C VAL A 20 -20.00 -13.74 0.94
N PHE A 21 -19.82 -12.49 0.51
CA PHE A 21 -18.97 -12.20 -0.65
C PHE A 21 -17.52 -12.40 -0.22
N ALA A 22 -16.93 -13.53 -0.62
CA ALA A 22 -15.49 -13.71 -0.54
C ALA A 22 -14.85 -12.85 -1.63
N PHE A 23 -14.08 -11.84 -1.23
CA PHE A 23 -13.23 -11.12 -2.17
C PHE A 23 -12.01 -12.02 -2.46
N ASN A 24 -11.87 -12.46 -3.70
CA ASN A 24 -10.63 -13.10 -4.14
C ASN A 24 -9.61 -11.99 -4.45
N VAL A 25 -8.46 -12.05 -3.81
CA VAL A 25 -7.31 -11.19 -4.10
C VAL A 25 -6.28 -12.03 -4.81
N ASP A 26 -5.93 -11.64 -6.03
CA ASP A 26 -4.85 -12.28 -6.77
C ASP A 26 -3.50 -11.77 -6.24
N VAL A 27 -2.67 -12.69 -5.76
CA VAL A 27 -1.30 -12.38 -5.35
C VAL A 27 -0.39 -12.52 -6.56
N ALA A 28 0.00 -11.40 -7.16
CA ALA A 28 0.81 -11.37 -8.37
C ALA A 28 2.28 -11.72 -8.10
N ASN A 29 2.83 -11.30 -6.96
CA ASN A 29 4.21 -11.57 -6.59
C ASN A 29 4.42 -11.49 -5.08
N VAL A 30 5.36 -12.29 -4.57
CA VAL A 30 5.86 -12.23 -3.20
C VAL A 30 7.38 -12.22 -3.26
N CYS A 31 8.03 -11.23 -2.66
CA CYS A 31 9.49 -11.16 -2.60
C CYS A 31 9.97 -11.10 -1.15
N PHE A 32 11.16 -11.58 -0.91
CA PHE A 32 11.85 -11.55 0.37
C PHE A 32 13.24 -10.95 0.19
N SER A 33 13.70 -10.14 1.12
CA SER A 33 15.06 -9.61 1.13
C SER A 33 15.89 -10.23 2.26
N PRO A 34 17.22 -10.18 2.22
CA PRO A 34 18.03 -9.42 1.27
C PRO A 34 18.19 -10.12 -0.08
N TYR A 35 18.48 -9.32 -1.11
CA TYR A 35 18.79 -9.75 -2.48
C TYR A 35 17.68 -10.51 -3.22
N GLY A 36 16.44 -10.35 -2.78
CA GLY A 36 15.27 -10.98 -3.41
C GLY A 36 14.69 -10.22 -4.60
N GLY A 37 15.27 -9.08 -4.99
CA GLY A 37 14.82 -8.28 -6.12
C GLY A 37 13.55 -7.48 -5.83
N CYS A 38 13.24 -7.20 -4.56
CA CYS A 38 12.02 -6.48 -4.18
C CYS A 38 11.98 -5.07 -4.76
N SER A 39 13.12 -4.36 -4.76
CA SER A 39 13.21 -3.02 -5.37
C SER A 39 12.95 -3.07 -6.87
N GLU A 40 13.46 -4.07 -7.59
CA GLU A 40 13.23 -4.25 -9.01
C GLU A 40 11.76 -4.57 -9.31
N ALA A 41 11.17 -5.46 -8.54
CA ALA A 41 9.74 -5.79 -8.66
C ALA A 41 8.85 -4.55 -8.47
N ILE A 42 9.15 -3.70 -7.49
CA ILE A 42 8.46 -2.43 -7.26
C ILE A 42 8.64 -1.49 -8.45
N VAL A 43 9.87 -1.31 -8.94
CA VAL A 43 10.16 -0.44 -10.10
C VAL A 43 9.39 -0.90 -11.33
N ASN A 44 9.36 -2.21 -11.60
CA ASN A 44 8.61 -2.77 -12.72
C ASN A 44 7.10 -2.46 -12.64
N GLN A 45 6.49 -2.51 -11.45
CA GLN A 45 5.10 -2.14 -11.28
C GLN A 45 4.88 -0.63 -11.50
N ILE A 46 5.75 0.23 -10.99
CA ILE A 46 5.70 1.68 -11.21
C ILE A 46 5.83 2.02 -12.70
N ASP A 47 6.75 1.38 -13.42
CA ASP A 47 6.99 1.64 -14.84
C ASP A 47 5.81 1.24 -15.74
N ASN A 48 4.98 0.30 -15.29
CA ASN A 48 3.77 -0.18 -15.97
C ASN A 48 2.50 0.60 -15.59
N ALA A 49 2.56 1.54 -14.65
CA ALA A 49 1.42 2.37 -14.25
C ALA A 49 0.85 3.16 -15.43
N LYS A 50 -0.48 3.31 -15.47
CA LYS A 50 -1.22 3.94 -16.58
C LYS A 50 -1.82 5.30 -16.21
N SER A 51 -2.19 5.50 -14.95
CA SER A 51 -2.95 6.68 -14.53
C SER A 51 -2.49 7.27 -13.21
N GLU A 52 -2.24 6.45 -12.18
CA GLU A 52 -2.07 6.94 -10.82
C GLU A 52 -1.13 6.06 -10.00
N ILE A 53 -0.28 6.69 -9.18
CA ILE A 53 0.57 6.03 -8.17
C ILE A 53 0.46 6.80 -6.86
N LEU A 54 -0.06 6.16 -5.82
CA LEU A 54 -0.17 6.72 -4.46
C LEU A 54 0.75 5.95 -3.53
N ILE A 55 1.57 6.68 -2.75
CA ILE A 55 2.57 6.08 -1.87
C ILE A 55 2.44 6.62 -0.46
N GLN A 56 2.51 5.73 0.53
CA GLN A 56 2.78 6.09 1.91
C GLN A 56 3.98 5.31 2.42
N ALA A 57 5.03 6.01 2.86
CA ALA A 57 6.29 5.41 3.24
C ALA A 57 6.83 5.93 4.58
N TYR A 58 7.24 4.99 5.45
CA TYR A 58 7.97 5.33 6.66
C TYR A 58 9.38 5.81 6.35
N SER A 59 10.18 5.00 5.67
CA SER A 59 11.52 5.38 5.22
C SER A 59 11.64 5.25 3.71
N PHE A 60 12.12 6.32 3.07
CA PHE A 60 12.20 6.40 1.63
C PHE A 60 13.56 6.98 1.19
N THR A 61 14.51 6.10 0.88
CA THR A 61 15.87 6.45 0.44
C THR A 61 16.32 5.68 -0.81
N SER A 62 15.44 4.82 -1.37
CA SER A 62 15.74 4.04 -2.58
C SER A 62 15.80 4.93 -3.82
N ALA A 63 17.00 5.14 -4.34
CA ALA A 63 17.21 5.91 -5.58
C ALA A 63 16.52 5.28 -6.82
N PRO A 64 16.54 3.95 -7.03
CA PRO A 64 15.81 3.33 -8.13
C PRO A 64 14.31 3.61 -8.08
N ILE A 65 13.65 3.43 -6.92
CA ILE A 65 12.22 3.70 -6.76
C ILE A 65 11.92 5.18 -6.97
N ALA A 66 12.69 6.09 -6.35
CA ALA A 66 12.51 7.53 -6.55
C ALA A 66 12.62 7.95 -8.01
N LYS A 67 13.60 7.40 -8.74
CA LYS A 67 13.78 7.67 -10.16
C LYS A 67 12.60 7.16 -11.00
N ALA A 68 12.08 5.97 -10.72
CA ALA A 68 10.92 5.41 -11.41
C ALA A 68 9.69 6.30 -11.22
N LEU A 69 9.43 6.79 -9.98
CA LEU A 69 8.32 7.70 -9.67
C LEU A 69 8.44 9.03 -10.42
N VAL A 70 9.63 9.63 -10.45
CA VAL A 70 9.87 10.86 -11.24
C VAL A 70 9.65 10.62 -12.72
N ASN A 71 10.07 9.47 -13.25
CA ASN A 71 9.85 9.11 -14.65
C ASN A 71 8.34 8.92 -14.94
N ALA A 72 7.60 8.27 -14.08
CA ALA A 72 6.15 8.12 -14.19
C ALA A 72 5.46 9.50 -14.20
N HIS A 73 5.82 10.38 -13.26
CA HIS A 73 5.31 11.75 -13.21
C HIS A 73 5.59 12.53 -14.52
N LYS A 74 6.81 12.44 -15.05
CA LYS A 74 7.17 13.08 -16.34
C LYS A 74 6.39 12.53 -17.53
N LYS A 75 5.92 11.29 -17.48
CA LYS A 75 5.03 10.69 -18.48
C LYS A 75 3.57 11.12 -18.33
N GLY A 76 3.24 11.94 -17.32
CA GLY A 76 1.89 12.42 -17.04
C GLY A 76 1.08 11.54 -16.10
N ILE A 77 1.67 10.51 -15.49
CA ILE A 77 1.02 9.72 -14.44
C ILE A 77 0.87 10.59 -13.19
N HIS A 78 -0.30 10.55 -12.56
CA HIS A 78 -0.51 11.20 -11.27
C HIS A 78 0.28 10.48 -10.19
N VAL A 79 1.26 11.15 -9.59
CA VAL A 79 2.08 10.58 -8.51
C VAL A 79 1.94 11.43 -7.26
N GLU A 80 1.58 10.79 -6.14
CA GLU A 80 1.45 11.42 -4.84
C GLU A 80 2.16 10.60 -3.76
N ILE A 81 2.96 11.26 -2.92
CA ILE A 81 3.80 10.62 -1.90
C ILE A 81 3.52 11.23 -0.54
N ILE A 82 3.22 10.41 0.45
CA ILE A 82 3.12 10.80 1.86
C ILE A 82 4.22 10.09 2.64
N LEU A 83 5.06 10.87 3.32
CA LEU A 83 6.21 10.38 4.09
C LEU A 83 6.03 10.62 5.58
N ASP A 84 6.56 9.73 6.40
CA ASP A 84 6.70 9.98 7.83
C ASP A 84 7.55 11.22 8.10
N LYS A 85 7.28 11.92 9.20
CA LYS A 85 7.98 13.14 9.60
C LYS A 85 9.49 12.98 9.79
N SER A 86 9.99 11.76 10.02
CA SER A 86 11.43 11.49 10.11
C SER A 86 12.17 11.79 8.81
N ASN A 87 11.49 11.71 7.65
CA ASN A 87 12.10 12.05 6.36
C ASN A 87 12.39 13.55 6.19
N LYS A 88 11.80 14.43 7.01
CA LYS A 88 11.98 15.89 6.92
C LYS A 88 13.41 16.34 7.24
N SER A 89 14.14 15.60 8.05
CA SER A 89 15.49 15.96 8.49
C SER A 89 16.61 15.37 7.62
N GLU A 90 16.29 14.48 6.70
CA GLU A 90 17.24 13.83 5.81
C GLU A 90 17.51 14.70 4.58
N LYS A 91 18.54 15.56 4.65
CA LYS A 91 19.03 16.26 3.45
C LYS A 91 19.41 15.24 2.39
N TYR A 92 18.93 15.48 1.12
CA TYR A 92 19.11 14.57 -0.01
C TYR A 92 18.36 13.24 0.11
N SER A 93 17.25 13.20 0.85
CA SER A 93 16.35 12.04 0.86
C SER A 93 15.71 11.81 -0.52
N ALA A 94 15.25 10.60 -0.77
CA ALA A 94 14.50 10.30 -1.99
C ALA A 94 13.21 11.16 -2.07
N GLY A 95 12.61 11.49 -0.91
CA GLY A 95 11.46 12.40 -0.82
C GLY A 95 11.80 13.82 -1.26
N ASP A 96 12.96 14.33 -0.83
CA ASP A 96 13.43 15.65 -1.23
C ASP A 96 13.70 15.71 -2.75
N PHE A 97 14.34 14.68 -3.28
CA PHE A 97 14.55 14.54 -4.73
C PHE A 97 13.23 14.52 -5.51
N THR A 98 12.25 13.71 -5.10
CA THR A 98 10.96 13.64 -5.80
C THR A 98 10.22 14.96 -5.76
N ALA A 99 10.20 15.66 -4.61
CA ALA A 99 9.59 16.98 -4.46
C ALA A 99 10.23 18.02 -5.38
N HIS A 100 11.57 18.09 -5.46
CA HIS A 100 12.29 18.99 -6.36
C HIS A 100 12.03 18.69 -7.84
N MET A 101 11.71 17.44 -8.17
CA MET A 101 11.35 17.04 -9.53
C MET A 101 9.88 17.23 -9.87
N GLY A 102 9.11 17.90 -9.00
CA GLY A 102 7.72 18.29 -9.22
C GLY A 102 6.67 17.25 -8.79
N VAL A 103 7.08 16.13 -8.17
CA VAL A 103 6.15 15.14 -7.62
C VAL A 103 5.51 15.68 -6.35
N ASN A 104 4.18 15.58 -6.21
CA ASN A 104 3.46 15.95 -5.01
C ASN A 104 3.94 15.10 -3.83
N THR A 105 4.75 15.68 -2.94
CA THR A 105 5.34 14.98 -1.80
C THR A 105 4.98 15.70 -0.51
N TYR A 106 4.35 15.01 0.41
CA TYR A 106 3.81 15.51 1.68
C TYR A 106 4.49 14.84 2.86
N ILE A 107 4.51 15.53 4.00
CA ILE A 107 5.01 15.00 5.28
C ILE A 107 3.84 14.80 6.23
N ASP A 108 3.64 13.59 6.71
CA ASP A 108 2.70 13.30 7.80
C ASP A 108 3.28 13.76 9.13
N SER A 109 2.80 14.89 9.61
CA SER A 109 3.15 15.45 10.92
C SER A 109 2.11 15.17 12.00
N LYS A 110 0.99 14.52 11.66
CA LYS A 110 -0.13 14.30 12.60
C LYS A 110 0.07 13.06 13.46
N HIS A 111 0.62 12.01 12.89
CA HIS A 111 0.86 10.75 13.61
C HIS A 111 2.19 10.77 14.37
N ALA A 112 2.25 10.02 15.46
CA ALA A 112 3.51 9.83 16.20
C ALA A 112 4.54 9.15 15.31
N ILE A 113 4.13 8.12 14.57
CA ILE A 113 4.90 7.41 13.54
C ILE A 113 3.93 6.98 12.44
N ALA A 114 4.18 7.36 11.19
CA ALA A 114 3.50 6.84 10.01
C ALA A 114 4.32 5.67 9.44
N HIS A 115 4.19 4.47 10.05
CA HIS A 115 5.05 3.31 9.74
C HIS A 115 4.61 2.48 8.54
N ASN A 116 3.84 3.05 7.63
CA ASN A 116 3.33 2.38 6.45
C ASN A 116 4.42 2.18 5.38
N LYS A 117 4.29 1.10 4.60
CA LYS A 117 5.03 0.81 3.39
C LYS A 117 4.01 0.30 2.40
N ILE A 118 3.38 1.23 1.68
CA ILE A 118 2.30 0.91 0.76
C ILE A 118 2.43 1.73 -0.51
N ILE A 119 2.19 1.09 -1.65
CA ILE A 119 2.03 1.72 -2.96
C ILE A 119 0.73 1.20 -3.55
N ILE A 120 -0.11 2.11 -4.04
CA ILE A 120 -1.32 1.79 -4.77
C ILE A 120 -1.13 2.28 -6.20
N ILE A 121 -1.31 1.40 -7.18
CA ILE A 121 -1.14 1.70 -8.60
C ILE A 121 -2.47 1.48 -9.31
N ASP A 122 -2.93 2.49 -10.02
CA ASP A 122 -4.12 2.49 -10.89
C ASP A 122 -5.42 2.04 -10.18
N LYS A 123 -5.47 2.11 -8.82
CA LYS A 123 -6.56 1.60 -7.96
C LYS A 123 -6.78 0.09 -8.03
N GLU A 124 -5.87 -0.65 -8.66
CA GLU A 124 -5.98 -2.09 -8.93
C GLU A 124 -4.89 -2.89 -8.21
N THR A 125 -3.66 -2.37 -8.16
CA THR A 125 -2.51 -3.06 -7.57
C THR A 125 -2.11 -2.44 -6.25
N VAL A 126 -1.96 -3.26 -5.21
CA VAL A 126 -1.43 -2.84 -3.90
C VAL A 126 -0.13 -3.56 -3.64
N ILE A 127 0.92 -2.80 -3.35
CA ILE A 127 2.22 -3.30 -2.89
C ILE A 127 2.32 -2.95 -1.41
N THR A 128 2.54 -3.93 -0.56
CA THR A 128 2.68 -3.73 0.88
C THR A 128 3.49 -4.85 1.52
N GLY A 129 4.02 -4.63 2.71
CA GLY A 129 4.81 -5.58 3.47
C GLY A 129 5.63 -4.90 4.57
N SER A 130 6.68 -5.55 5.04
CA SER A 130 7.63 -4.96 5.99
C SER A 130 8.73 -4.15 5.29
N PHE A 131 8.91 -4.34 3.97
CA PHE A 131 9.98 -3.78 3.15
C PHE A 131 9.94 -2.25 3.10
N ASN A 132 10.87 -1.58 3.79
CA ASN A 132 11.05 -0.14 3.63
C ASN A 132 11.64 0.17 2.24
N PHE A 133 11.25 1.29 1.65
CA PHE A 133 11.75 1.68 0.33
C PHE A 133 13.17 2.25 0.43
N THR A 134 14.12 1.41 0.85
CA THR A 134 15.52 1.78 1.14
C THR A 134 16.51 0.78 0.56
N LYS A 135 17.75 1.22 0.33
CA LYS A 135 18.84 0.32 -0.06
C LYS A 135 19.11 -0.75 1.01
N ALA A 136 19.02 -0.39 2.28
CA ALA A 136 19.24 -1.33 3.38
C ALA A 136 18.19 -2.46 3.40
N ALA A 137 16.93 -2.16 3.07
CA ALA A 137 15.89 -3.16 2.96
C ALA A 137 16.21 -4.20 1.86
N GLU A 138 16.76 -3.77 0.71
CA GLU A 138 17.12 -4.68 -0.38
C GLU A 138 18.37 -5.53 -0.09
N GLU A 139 19.38 -4.94 0.56
CA GLU A 139 20.71 -5.54 0.62
C GLU A 139 21.07 -6.16 1.99
N LYS A 140 20.36 -5.81 3.06
CA LYS A 140 20.82 -6.13 4.44
C LYS A 140 19.74 -6.69 5.35
N ASN A 141 18.49 -6.18 5.23
CA ASN A 141 17.43 -6.54 6.14
C ASN A 141 16.66 -7.76 5.66
N ALA A 142 16.12 -8.54 6.61
CA ALA A 142 15.16 -9.58 6.31
C ALA A 142 13.76 -8.94 6.29
N GLU A 143 13.19 -8.77 5.10
CA GLU A 143 11.89 -8.13 4.86
C GLU A 143 11.05 -8.95 3.87
N ASN A 144 9.76 -8.63 3.82
CA ASN A 144 8.81 -9.19 2.85
C ASN A 144 7.90 -8.10 2.27
#